data_9031f850ce7c26ea7f7f75fb1061be50
#
_entry.id   9031f850ce7c26ea7f7f75fb1061be50
#
_cell.length_a   1.000
_cell.length_b   1.000
_cell.length_c   1.000
_cell.angle_alpha   90.00
_cell.angle_beta   90.00
_cell.angle_gamma   90.00
#
_symmetry.space_group_name_H-M   'P 1'
#
loop_
_entity.id
_entity.type
_entity.pdbx_description
1 polymer ?
#
loop_
_entity_poly.entity_id
_entity_poly.type
_entity_poly.pdbx_seq_one_letter_code
_entity_poly.pdbx_strand_id
1 'polypeptide(L)'
;GTCGMGNSPEYYAELENKVRAFLPDDNEYFGSFFCQGKMPIRVREKYEAMLGTEHDQLASRLIKNFDEALFHPSAEDFRKAASFAKNISKKMEAVL
;
A
#
# COMPACT_ATOMS: atom_id res chain seq x y z
N GLY A 1 -4.75 4.56 -0.77
CA GLY A 1 -3.37 4.88 -0.48
C GLY A 1 -2.37 3.97 -1.19
N THR A 2 -1.14 4.41 -1.34
CA THR A 2 -0.05 3.61 -1.89
C THR A 2 0.95 3.24 -0.80
N CYS A 3 1.64 2.12 -0.97
CA CYS A 3 2.67 1.66 -0.04
C CYS A 3 3.77 0.90 -0.81
N GLY A 4 4.96 0.76 -0.19
CA GLY A 4 6.08 0.07 -0.83
C GLY A 4 5.91 -1.44 -0.93
N MET A 5 5.14 -2.05 -0.03
CA MET A 5 4.88 -3.49 -0.03
C MET A 5 3.59 -3.79 -0.81
N GLY A 6 3.63 -4.76 -1.72
CA GLY A 6 2.48 -5.14 -2.53
C GLY A 6 1.91 -6.51 -2.16
N ASN A 7 0.66 -6.75 -2.53
CA ASN A 7 -0.01 -8.05 -2.43
C ASN A 7 0.05 -8.70 -1.04
N SER A 8 -0.05 -7.89 0.01
CA SER A 8 -0.05 -8.39 1.39
C SER A 8 -1.32 -7.93 2.11
N PRO A 9 -2.39 -8.77 2.13
CA PRO A 9 -3.62 -8.43 2.83
C PRO A 9 -3.40 -8.15 4.31
N GLU A 10 -2.47 -8.85 4.95
CA GLU A 10 -2.14 -8.65 6.36
C GLU A 10 -1.52 -7.28 6.62
N TYR A 11 -0.59 -6.87 5.76
CA TYR A 11 0.04 -5.56 5.84
C TYR A 11 -0.99 -4.43 5.60
N TYR A 12 -1.86 -4.62 4.62
CA TYR A 12 -2.91 -3.65 4.32
C TYR A 12 -3.90 -3.51 5.47
N ALA A 13 -4.26 -4.63 6.11
CA ALA A 13 -5.13 -4.62 7.29
C ALA A 13 -4.48 -3.85 8.46
N GLU A 14 -3.18 -4.02 8.64
CA GLU A 14 -2.40 -3.31 9.65
C GLU A 14 -2.39 -1.80 9.40
N LEU A 15 -2.18 -1.39 8.14
CA LEU A 15 -2.24 0.01 7.74
C LEU A 15 -3.64 0.60 7.96
N GLU A 16 -4.67 -0.15 7.60
CA GLU A 16 -6.06 0.27 7.80
C GLU A 16 -6.36 0.50 9.28
N ASN A 17 -5.92 -0.41 10.15
CA ASN A 17 -6.10 -0.26 11.59
C ASN A 17 -5.43 1.00 12.14
N LYS A 18 -4.23 1.33 11.64
CA LYS A 18 -3.52 2.55 12.02
C LYS A 18 -4.28 3.81 11.59
N VAL A 19 -4.82 3.82 10.39
CA VAL A 19 -5.61 4.94 9.88
C VAL A 19 -6.89 5.10 10.69
N ARG A 20 -7.59 4.02 10.97
CA ARG A 20 -8.85 4.05 11.73
C ARG A 20 -8.67 4.56 13.15
N ALA A 21 -7.51 4.34 13.75
CA ALA A 21 -7.20 4.83 15.10
C ALA A 21 -7.22 6.36 15.20
N PHE A 22 -7.05 7.07 14.09
CA PHE A 22 -7.07 8.53 14.04
C PHE A 22 -8.42 9.11 13.66
N LEU A 23 -9.42 8.26 13.34
CA LEU A 23 -10.75 8.74 12.95
C LEU A 23 -11.64 8.91 14.18
N PRO A 24 -12.44 10.01 14.24
CA PRO A 24 -13.43 10.17 15.30
C PRO A 24 -14.48 9.06 15.27
N ASP A 25 -14.97 8.66 16.43
CA ASP A 25 -15.95 7.57 16.58
C ASP A 25 -17.30 7.87 15.91
N ASP A 26 -17.61 9.16 15.71
CA ASP A 26 -18.86 9.61 15.08
C ASP A 26 -18.80 9.61 13.55
N ASN A 27 -17.66 9.28 12.96
CA ASN A 27 -17.52 9.14 11.51
C ASN A 27 -17.86 7.73 11.06
N GLU A 28 -18.61 7.64 9.98
CA GLU A 28 -18.90 6.35 9.35
C GLU A 28 -17.72 5.94 8.46
N TYR A 29 -17.27 4.69 8.63
CA TYR A 29 -16.12 4.16 7.91
C TYR A 29 -16.56 3.14 6.87
N PHE A 30 -16.28 3.41 5.59
CA PHE A 30 -16.68 2.56 4.47
C PHE A 30 -15.57 1.64 3.94
N GLY A 31 -14.39 1.70 4.52
CA GLY A 31 -13.26 0.88 4.12
C GLY A 31 -12.09 1.67 3.57
N SER A 32 -11.04 0.95 3.21
CA SER A 32 -9.80 1.51 2.67
C SER A 32 -9.35 0.75 1.44
N PHE A 33 -8.66 1.44 0.54
CA PHE A 33 -8.00 0.84 -0.61
C PHE A 33 -6.50 1.12 -0.55
N PHE A 34 -5.70 0.06 -0.73
CA PHE A 34 -4.25 0.17 -0.79
C PHE A 34 -3.72 -0.50 -2.05
N CYS A 35 -2.66 0.05 -2.62
CA CYS A 35 -1.90 -0.57 -3.69
C CYS A 35 -0.43 -0.25 -3.51
N GLN A 36 0.42 -1.00 -4.21
CA GLN A 36 1.85 -0.75 -4.21
C GLN A 36 2.15 0.56 -4.94
N GLY A 37 3.16 1.28 -4.47
CA GLY A 37 3.62 2.52 -5.08
C GLY A 37 5.14 2.58 -5.14
N LYS A 38 5.63 3.41 -6.06
CA LYS A 38 7.06 3.62 -6.26
C LYS A 38 7.70 4.26 -5.03
N MET A 39 8.88 3.76 -4.64
CA MET A 39 9.67 4.29 -3.52
C MET A 39 10.81 5.19 -4.03
N PRO A 40 11.31 6.15 -3.21
CA PRO A 40 12.47 6.97 -3.57
C PRO A 40 13.72 6.10 -3.77
N ILE A 41 14.60 6.52 -4.69
CA ILE A 41 15.82 5.78 -5.04
C ILE A 41 16.76 5.60 -3.84
N ARG A 42 16.79 6.53 -2.90
CA ARG A 42 17.62 6.43 -1.70
C ARG A 42 17.26 5.22 -0.82
N VAL A 43 16.03 4.73 -0.92
CA VAL A 43 15.62 3.51 -0.22
C VAL A 43 16.35 2.29 -0.81
N ARG A 44 16.45 2.24 -2.15
CA ARG A 44 17.20 1.19 -2.83
C ARG A 44 18.70 1.23 -2.46
N GLU A 45 19.26 2.41 -2.36
CA GLU A 45 20.66 2.57 -1.97
C GLU A 45 20.92 2.01 -0.58
N LYS A 46 20.00 2.20 0.36
CA LYS A 46 20.07 1.59 1.70
C LYS A 46 20.04 0.06 1.63
N TYR A 47 19.18 -0.50 0.78
CA TYR A 47 19.08 -1.94 0.60
C TYR A 47 20.36 -2.52 -0.01
N GLU A 48 20.94 -1.82 -1.00
CA GLU A 48 22.18 -2.23 -1.63
C GLU A 48 23.35 -2.24 -0.65
N ALA A 49 23.37 -1.29 0.28
CA ALA A 49 24.40 -1.23 1.34
C ALA A 49 24.30 -2.41 2.31
N MET A 50 23.14 -3.07 2.40
CA MET A 50 22.94 -4.25 3.25
C MET A 50 23.42 -5.55 2.59
N LEU A 51 23.67 -5.54 1.28
CA LEU A 51 24.16 -6.72 0.56
C LEU A 51 25.55 -7.08 1.04
N GLY A 52 25.84 -8.38 1.15
CA GLY A 52 27.11 -8.89 1.66
C GLY A 52 27.27 -8.79 3.17
N THR A 53 26.24 -8.38 3.88
CA THR A 53 26.18 -8.34 5.34
C THR A 53 25.33 -9.51 5.86
N GLU A 54 25.14 -9.59 7.19
CA GLU A 54 24.25 -10.59 7.80
C GLU A 54 22.80 -10.44 7.34
N HIS A 55 22.43 -9.28 6.77
CA HIS A 55 21.08 -8.99 6.25
C HIS A 55 20.95 -9.16 4.74
N ASP A 56 21.88 -9.88 4.11
CA ASP A 56 21.93 -10.04 2.65
C ASP A 56 20.65 -10.62 2.05
N GLN A 57 20.10 -11.66 2.66
CA GLN A 57 18.86 -12.29 2.17
C GLN A 57 17.67 -11.35 2.26
N LEU A 58 17.58 -10.61 3.35
CA LEU A 58 16.52 -9.59 3.51
C LEU A 58 16.67 -8.50 2.47
N ALA A 59 17.91 -8.01 2.26
CA ALA A 59 18.21 -6.97 1.28
C ALA A 59 17.81 -7.39 -0.14
N SER A 60 18.10 -8.63 -0.52
CA SER A 60 17.75 -9.19 -1.84
C SER A 60 16.25 -9.16 -2.07
N ARG A 61 15.46 -9.53 -1.06
CA ARG A 61 13.99 -9.50 -1.15
C ARG A 61 13.46 -8.08 -1.22
N LEU A 62 14.03 -7.16 -0.44
CA LEU A 62 13.63 -5.76 -0.43
C LEU A 62 13.95 -5.07 -1.77
N ILE A 63 15.09 -5.38 -2.38
CA ILE A 63 15.45 -4.85 -3.70
C ILE A 63 14.48 -5.36 -4.76
N LYS A 64 14.15 -6.64 -4.72
CA LYS A 64 13.18 -7.23 -5.65
C LYS A 64 11.82 -6.54 -5.53
N ASN A 65 11.37 -6.30 -4.30
CA ASN A 65 10.12 -5.59 -4.04
C ASN A 65 10.20 -4.13 -4.55
N PHE A 66 11.34 -3.46 -4.36
CA PHE A 66 11.55 -2.10 -4.86
C PHE A 66 11.40 -2.05 -6.38
N ASP A 67 12.04 -3.00 -7.09
CA ASP A 67 11.99 -3.05 -8.55
C ASP A 67 10.56 -3.31 -9.06
N GLU A 68 9.82 -4.17 -8.38
CA GLU A 68 8.40 -4.39 -8.68
C GLU A 68 7.58 -3.13 -8.45
N ALA A 69 7.86 -2.42 -7.36
CA ALA A 69 7.14 -1.18 -7.01
C ALA A 69 7.32 -0.05 -8.04
N LEU A 70 8.39 -0.08 -8.85
CA LEU A 70 8.60 0.91 -9.91
C LEU A 70 7.47 0.92 -10.94
N PHE A 71 6.75 -0.19 -11.09
CA PHE A 71 5.65 -0.34 -12.04
C PHE A 71 4.28 -0.02 -11.42
N HIS A 72 4.26 0.43 -10.17
CA HIS A 72 3.04 0.75 -9.44
C HIS A 72 3.02 2.21 -8.99
N PRO A 73 1.84 2.86 -8.93
CA PRO A 73 0.56 2.26 -9.33
C PRO A 73 0.49 2.00 -10.84
N SER A 74 -0.06 0.86 -11.22
CA SER A 74 -0.29 0.50 -12.61
C SER A 74 -1.70 0.93 -13.06
N ALA A 75 -1.99 0.77 -14.37
CA ALA A 75 -3.34 1.01 -14.88
C ALA A 75 -4.37 0.11 -14.17
N GLU A 76 -4.00 -1.11 -13.83
CA GLU A 76 -4.85 -2.03 -13.07
C GLU A 76 -5.13 -1.51 -11.67
N ASP A 77 -4.12 -0.96 -11.00
CA ASP A 77 -4.28 -0.35 -9.68
C ASP A 77 -5.26 0.82 -9.72
N PHE A 78 -5.18 1.67 -10.74
CA PHE A 78 -6.11 2.78 -10.93
C PHE A 78 -7.53 2.30 -11.20
N ARG A 79 -7.70 1.23 -11.98
CA ARG A 79 -9.03 0.64 -12.19
C ARG A 79 -9.63 0.11 -10.90
N LYS A 80 -8.83 -0.57 -10.09
CA LYS A 80 -9.25 -1.07 -8.78
C LYS A 80 -9.62 0.06 -7.84
N ALA A 81 -8.84 1.14 -7.83
CA ALA A 81 -9.13 2.34 -7.03
C ALA A 81 -10.44 3.01 -7.44
N ALA A 82 -10.67 3.15 -8.75
CA ALA A 82 -11.90 3.71 -9.27
C ALA A 82 -13.12 2.85 -8.90
N SER A 83 -12.98 1.54 -8.99
CA SER A 83 -14.02 0.58 -8.61
C SER A 83 -14.35 0.67 -7.12
N PHE A 84 -13.32 0.79 -6.28
CA PHE A 84 -13.48 0.98 -4.84
C PHE A 84 -14.24 2.28 -4.54
N ALA A 85 -13.85 3.40 -5.17
CA ALA A 85 -14.50 4.69 -4.99
C ALA A 85 -15.97 4.65 -5.40
N LYS A 86 -16.27 3.97 -6.50
CA LYS A 86 -17.65 3.79 -6.97
C LYS A 86 -18.49 3.00 -5.97
N ASN A 87 -17.93 1.95 -5.39
CA ASN A 87 -18.61 1.15 -4.38
C ASN A 87 -18.87 1.96 -3.10
N ILE A 88 -17.94 2.81 -2.70
CA ILE A 88 -18.12 3.73 -1.56
C ILE A 88 -19.28 4.71 -1.84
N SER A 89 -19.34 5.29 -3.02
CA SER A 89 -20.44 6.19 -3.42
C SER A 89 -21.80 5.50 -3.30
N LYS A 90 -21.90 4.25 -3.73
CA LYS A 90 -23.14 3.46 -3.61
C LYS A 90 -23.53 3.23 -2.16
N LYS A 91 -22.57 2.93 -1.29
CA LYS A 91 -22.83 2.76 0.14
C LYS A 91 -23.29 4.06 0.79
N MET A 92 -22.72 5.18 0.40
CA MET A 92 -23.13 6.49 0.89
C MET A 92 -24.56 6.84 0.48
N GLU A 93 -24.93 6.56 -0.77
CA GLU A 93 -26.30 6.76 -1.27
C GLU A 93 -27.32 5.92 -0.49
N ALA A 94 -26.95 4.69 -0.11
CA ALA A 94 -27.83 3.82 0.66
C ALA A 94 -28.07 4.33 2.09
N VAL A 95 -27.15 5.11 2.63
CA VAL A 95 -27.24 5.69 3.99
C VAL A 95 -28.00 7.02 3.99
N LEU A 96 -27.93 7.76 2.88
CA LEU A 96 -28.62 9.05 2.75
C LEU A 96 -30.08 8.87 2.38
#